data_82be38a8248904a74710d178898d4375
#
_entry.id   82be38a8248904a74710d178898d4375
#
_cell.length_a   1.000
_cell.length_b   1.000
_cell.length_c   1.000
_cell.angle_alpha   90.00
_cell.angle_beta   90.00
_cell.angle_gamma   90.00
#
_symmetry.space_group_name_H-M   'P 1'
#
loop_
_entity.id
_entity.type
_entity.pdbx_description
1 polymer ?
#
loop_
_entity_poly.entity_id
_entity_poly.type
_entity_poly.pdbx_seq_one_letter_code
_entity_poly.pdbx_strand_id
1 'polypeptide(L)'
;AMAGEARPEAFLLKMQELLGEEFGQYLESFKEEWKPGLRVNTLKLSAEEMAARGVFSLRPVPWCETGFYYDGAERPAKHPYYHAGLYYLQEPSAMTPASRLPIEPGERVLDLCAAPGGKATELNARLKGTGLLVANDISNARAKALLRNLELFGSENVLVTNETPAGLADVFPGFFDKILVDAPCSGEGMFRKDEAVIGTWTPERPDFFADLQREITSDAVKMLRPGGLMMYSTCTFAPQEDEGTVSFLLENFPEMELIEMEGYEGFSKGNPVWGNGDPEIEKTVRIWPHKMNGEGHYLALFRKKGEAIPYETEEKPIEKKNKKQKNRKKDRGTEAPGPSKAEKQILSDFLSRMTAPIPVEELEVHSSQQIRLQLLEQLRWMPRLFSWQRLSMLYILRIQS
;
A
#
# COMPACT_ATOMS: atom_id res chain seq x y z
N ALA A 1 9.92 33.45 -4.43
CA ALA A 1 10.81 32.83 -3.46
C ALA A 1 10.07 32.85 -2.13
N MET A 2 9.45 31.75 -1.73
CA MET A 2 8.98 31.59 -0.35
C MET A 2 10.22 31.33 0.51
N ALA A 3 10.40 32.14 1.56
CA ALA A 3 11.41 31.90 2.58
C ALA A 3 10.92 30.69 3.37
N GLY A 4 11.29 29.47 2.92
CA GLY A 4 11.00 28.24 3.62
C GLY A 4 11.72 28.23 4.97
N GLU A 5 11.12 27.55 5.96
CA GLU A 5 11.79 27.29 7.23
C GLU A 5 13.20 26.74 6.98
N ALA A 6 14.18 27.28 7.71
CA ALA A 6 15.56 26.82 7.60
C ALA A 6 15.62 25.35 8.01
N ARG A 7 16.19 24.51 7.15
CA ARG A 7 16.36 23.08 7.45
C ARG A 7 17.23 22.90 8.67
N PRO A 8 16.96 21.90 9.53
CA PRO A 8 17.75 21.69 10.73
C PRO A 8 19.23 21.50 10.40
N GLU A 9 20.10 22.17 11.13
CA GLU A 9 21.56 22.09 10.90
C GLU A 9 22.06 20.64 10.98
N ALA A 10 21.57 19.87 11.96
CA ALA A 10 21.90 18.46 12.10
C ALA A 10 21.51 17.62 10.88
N PHE A 11 20.39 17.93 10.22
CA PHE A 11 20.02 17.30 8.97
C PHE A 11 20.98 17.65 7.83
N LEU A 12 21.34 18.92 7.69
CA LEU A 12 22.27 19.36 6.64
C LEU A 12 23.65 18.72 6.80
N LEU A 13 24.17 18.65 8.03
CA LEU A 13 25.44 17.97 8.33
C LEU A 13 25.39 16.48 7.94
N LYS A 14 24.32 15.79 8.30
CA LYS A 14 24.11 14.40 7.88
C LYS A 14 24.09 14.25 6.36
N MET A 15 23.35 15.11 5.65
CA MET A 15 23.29 15.04 4.19
C MET A 15 24.63 15.36 3.53
N GLN A 16 25.41 16.25 4.11
CA GLN A 16 26.78 16.53 3.64
C GLN A 16 27.68 15.31 3.78
N GLU A 17 27.59 14.59 4.89
CA GLU A 17 28.32 13.34 5.11
C GLU A 17 27.88 12.24 4.12
N LEU A 18 26.58 12.07 3.90
CA LEU A 18 26.03 11.04 3.01
C LEU A 18 26.38 11.30 1.54
N LEU A 19 26.29 12.55 1.09
CA LEU A 19 26.40 12.91 -0.34
C LEU A 19 27.81 13.35 -0.75
N GLY A 20 28.66 13.77 0.19
CA GLY A 20 30.01 14.21 -0.12
C GLY A 20 30.04 15.31 -1.19
N GLU A 21 30.68 15.03 -2.32
CA GLU A 21 30.79 15.98 -3.44
C GLU A 21 29.44 16.33 -4.11
N GLU A 22 28.44 15.46 -4.01
CA GLU A 22 27.10 15.69 -4.58
C GLU A 22 26.23 16.63 -3.72
N PHE A 23 26.65 16.92 -2.47
CA PHE A 23 25.86 17.75 -1.55
C PHE A 23 25.51 19.13 -2.10
N GLY A 24 26.44 19.78 -2.84
CA GLY A 24 26.17 21.03 -3.49
C GLY A 24 25.03 20.96 -4.50
N GLN A 25 24.99 19.91 -5.33
CA GLN A 25 23.92 19.69 -6.31
C GLN A 25 22.58 19.41 -5.62
N TYR A 26 22.62 18.65 -4.53
CA TYR A 26 21.44 18.40 -3.69
C TYR A 26 20.84 19.70 -3.15
N LEU A 27 21.67 20.62 -2.62
CA LEU A 27 21.21 21.93 -2.14
C LEU A 27 20.62 22.79 -3.28
N GLU A 28 21.22 22.77 -4.48
CA GLU A 28 20.67 23.49 -5.62
C GLU A 28 19.29 22.98 -6.03
N SER A 29 19.00 21.67 -5.87
CA SER A 29 17.69 21.10 -6.19
C SER A 29 16.54 21.72 -5.38
N PHE A 30 16.82 22.31 -4.21
CA PHE A 30 15.82 23.04 -3.42
C PHE A 30 15.40 24.37 -4.01
N LYS A 31 16.16 24.91 -4.97
CA LYS A 31 15.82 26.15 -5.68
C LYS A 31 14.96 25.89 -6.92
N GLU A 32 14.89 24.63 -7.35
CA GLU A 32 14.06 24.23 -8.49
C GLU A 32 12.57 24.25 -8.13
N GLU A 33 11.75 24.59 -9.11
CA GLU A 33 10.30 24.50 -8.94
C GLU A 33 9.87 23.06 -8.76
N TRP A 34 8.98 22.84 -7.79
CA TRP A 34 8.33 21.55 -7.59
C TRP A 34 7.54 21.15 -8.84
N LYS A 35 7.70 19.88 -9.26
CA LYS A 35 7.03 19.34 -10.46
C LYS A 35 5.88 18.45 -10.03
N PRO A 36 4.63 18.94 -10.17
CA PRO A 36 3.47 18.17 -9.78
C PRO A 36 3.21 17.02 -10.77
N GLY A 37 2.64 15.94 -10.24
CA GLY A 37 2.29 14.77 -11.03
C GLY A 37 0.86 14.31 -10.81
N LEU A 38 0.34 13.62 -11.81
CA LEU A 38 -0.89 12.85 -11.75
C LEU A 38 -0.66 11.45 -12.33
N ARG A 39 -1.40 10.49 -11.85
CA ARG A 39 -1.39 9.12 -12.35
C ARG A 39 -2.79 8.72 -12.81
N VAL A 40 -2.87 8.27 -14.06
CA VAL A 40 -4.12 7.88 -14.71
C VAL A 40 -4.72 6.63 -14.06
N ASN A 41 -6.03 6.61 -13.88
CA ASN A 41 -6.78 5.46 -13.41
C ASN A 41 -7.11 4.52 -14.58
N THR A 42 -6.32 3.48 -14.74
CA THR A 42 -6.45 2.53 -15.84
C THR A 42 -7.66 1.59 -15.73
N LEU A 43 -8.42 1.64 -14.64
CA LEU A 43 -9.75 1.01 -14.57
C LEU A 43 -10.80 1.75 -15.41
N LYS A 44 -10.56 3.04 -15.74
CA LYS A 44 -11.55 3.90 -16.41
C LYS A 44 -11.13 4.38 -17.80
N LEU A 45 -9.84 4.61 -18.03
CA LEU A 45 -9.29 5.00 -19.34
C LEU A 45 -7.79 4.70 -19.41
N SER A 46 -7.26 4.60 -20.62
CA SER A 46 -5.81 4.42 -20.80
C SER A 46 -5.03 5.73 -20.62
N ALA A 47 -3.72 5.61 -20.44
CA ALA A 47 -2.83 6.77 -20.36
C ALA A 47 -2.83 7.58 -21.66
N GLU A 48 -2.85 6.88 -22.80
CA GLU A 48 -2.91 7.47 -24.15
C GLU A 48 -4.22 8.23 -24.37
N GLU A 49 -5.36 7.65 -23.95
CA GLU A 49 -6.66 8.31 -24.01
C GLU A 49 -6.70 9.57 -23.18
N MET A 50 -6.12 9.55 -21.96
CA MET A 50 -6.02 10.73 -21.11
C MET A 50 -5.19 11.82 -21.76
N ALA A 51 -4.02 11.49 -22.29
CA ALA A 51 -3.13 12.43 -22.98
C ALA A 51 -3.80 13.02 -24.24
N ALA A 52 -4.49 12.20 -25.03
CA ALA A 52 -5.17 12.61 -26.25
C ALA A 52 -6.32 13.60 -26.01
N ARG A 53 -6.88 13.65 -24.79
CA ARG A 53 -7.95 14.61 -24.46
C ARG A 53 -7.46 16.07 -24.42
N GLY A 54 -6.15 16.29 -24.26
CA GLY A 54 -5.57 17.62 -24.30
C GLY A 54 -6.06 18.60 -23.22
N VAL A 55 -6.56 18.05 -22.07
CA VAL A 55 -7.14 18.85 -20.99
C VAL A 55 -6.06 19.56 -20.17
N PHE A 56 -4.89 18.92 -20.02
CA PHE A 56 -3.73 19.41 -19.31
C PHE A 56 -2.48 19.27 -20.18
N SER A 57 -1.46 20.08 -19.86
CA SER A 57 -0.14 20.02 -20.49
C SER A 57 0.67 18.82 -19.93
N LEU A 58 0.29 17.61 -20.31
CA LEU A 58 0.85 16.38 -19.78
C LEU A 58 2.19 16.02 -20.41
N ARG A 59 3.18 15.69 -19.58
CA ARG A 59 4.46 15.12 -19.99
C ARG A 59 4.67 13.79 -19.26
N PRO A 60 5.05 12.70 -19.93
CA PRO A 60 5.22 11.40 -19.28
C PRO A 60 6.22 11.45 -18.12
N VAL A 61 5.90 10.76 -17.03
CA VAL A 61 6.85 10.40 -15.97
C VAL A 61 7.59 9.15 -16.45
N PRO A 62 8.92 9.22 -16.66
CA PRO A 62 9.62 8.16 -17.36
C PRO A 62 9.60 6.79 -16.66
N TRP A 63 9.48 6.75 -15.35
CA TRP A 63 9.48 5.52 -14.53
C TRP A 63 8.08 5.00 -14.19
N CYS A 64 7.01 5.64 -14.71
CA CYS A 64 5.64 5.21 -14.48
C CYS A 64 4.81 5.41 -15.74
N GLU A 65 4.46 4.32 -16.43
CA GLU A 65 3.73 4.35 -17.71
C GLU A 65 2.40 5.12 -17.66
N THR A 66 1.76 5.15 -16.49
CA THR A 66 0.48 5.83 -16.27
C THR A 66 0.63 7.20 -15.61
N GLY A 67 1.88 7.60 -15.33
CA GLY A 67 2.23 8.83 -14.64
C GLY A 67 2.54 9.97 -15.61
N PHE A 68 2.09 11.17 -15.25
CA PHE A 68 2.38 12.39 -16.00
C PHE A 68 2.74 13.54 -15.06
N TYR A 69 3.70 14.37 -15.49
CA TYR A 69 3.83 15.73 -14.99
C TYR A 69 2.77 16.60 -15.62
N TYR A 70 2.29 17.60 -14.88
CA TYR A 70 1.43 18.67 -15.42
C TYR A 70 1.99 20.04 -15.06
N ASP A 71 1.51 21.12 -15.72
CA ASP A 71 1.94 22.47 -15.43
C ASP A 71 1.45 22.93 -14.05
N GLY A 72 2.32 23.45 -13.20
CA GLY A 72 1.99 23.93 -11.85
C GLY A 72 0.94 25.04 -11.79
N ALA A 73 0.71 25.77 -12.89
CA ALA A 73 -0.36 26.77 -13.02
C ALA A 73 -1.73 26.12 -13.21
N GLU A 74 -1.81 24.91 -13.72
CA GLU A 74 -3.04 24.16 -13.88
C GLU A 74 -3.61 23.73 -12.52
N ARG A 75 -4.91 23.44 -12.48
CA ARG A 75 -5.63 23.11 -11.25
C ARG A 75 -6.40 21.78 -11.41
N PRO A 76 -5.73 20.65 -11.64
CA PRO A 76 -6.38 19.36 -11.89
C PRO A 76 -7.30 18.92 -10.74
N ALA A 77 -7.03 19.30 -9.49
CA ALA A 77 -7.91 19.01 -8.34
C ALA A 77 -9.30 19.66 -8.45
N LYS A 78 -9.45 20.71 -9.27
CA LYS A 78 -10.74 21.39 -9.51
C LYS A 78 -11.46 20.91 -10.78
N HIS A 79 -10.81 20.06 -11.57
CA HIS A 79 -11.38 19.57 -12.82
C HIS A 79 -12.41 18.47 -12.58
N PRO A 80 -13.53 18.39 -13.36
CA PRO A 80 -14.51 17.31 -13.23
C PRO A 80 -13.92 15.90 -13.30
N TYR A 81 -12.85 15.69 -14.05
CA TYR A 81 -12.16 14.41 -14.16
C TYR A 81 -11.54 13.92 -12.86
N TYR A 82 -11.10 14.86 -12.00
CA TYR A 82 -10.65 14.51 -10.65
C TYR A 82 -11.78 13.91 -9.82
N HIS A 83 -12.94 14.58 -9.84
CA HIS A 83 -14.14 14.12 -9.12
C HIS A 83 -14.77 12.87 -9.74
N ALA A 84 -14.48 12.58 -11.00
CA ALA A 84 -14.84 11.33 -11.67
C ALA A 84 -13.83 10.20 -11.42
N GLY A 85 -12.75 10.45 -10.68
CA GLY A 85 -11.71 9.47 -10.38
C GLY A 85 -10.94 8.97 -11.60
N LEU A 86 -10.71 9.84 -12.60
CA LEU A 86 -9.94 9.48 -13.80
C LEU A 86 -8.43 9.50 -13.57
N TYR A 87 -7.96 10.17 -12.54
CA TYR A 87 -6.55 10.21 -12.13
C TYR A 87 -6.41 10.48 -10.63
N TYR A 88 -5.25 10.12 -10.09
CA TYR A 88 -4.80 10.43 -8.75
C TYR A 88 -3.70 11.49 -8.80
N LEU A 89 -3.77 12.53 -7.97
CA LEU A 89 -2.68 13.51 -7.84
C LEU A 89 -1.60 12.92 -6.95
N GLN A 90 -0.45 12.64 -7.52
CA GLN A 90 0.65 11.96 -6.84
C GLN A 90 1.98 12.59 -7.22
N GLU A 91 2.87 12.75 -6.24
CA GLU A 91 4.24 13.15 -6.48
C GLU A 91 4.94 12.08 -7.33
N PRO A 92 5.71 12.47 -8.37
CA PRO A 92 6.25 11.49 -9.32
C PRO A 92 7.15 10.42 -8.71
N SER A 93 8.01 10.72 -7.73
CA SER A 93 8.84 9.68 -7.08
C SER A 93 8.00 8.72 -6.24
N ALA A 94 6.89 9.20 -5.66
CA ALA A 94 5.95 8.36 -4.91
C ALA A 94 5.18 7.35 -5.79
N MET A 95 5.26 7.47 -7.11
CA MET A 95 4.71 6.48 -8.05
C MET A 95 5.60 5.24 -8.16
N THR A 96 6.90 5.33 -7.80
CA THR A 96 7.87 4.24 -8.00
C THR A 96 7.58 2.95 -7.21
N PRO A 97 7.17 2.96 -5.93
CA PRO A 97 7.01 1.71 -5.19
C PRO A 97 5.98 0.76 -5.82
N ALA A 98 4.80 1.28 -6.13
CA ALA A 98 3.74 0.47 -6.73
C ALA A 98 4.07 0.09 -8.18
N SER A 99 4.70 1.00 -8.96
CA SER A 99 5.06 0.71 -10.35
C SER A 99 6.17 -0.35 -10.47
N ARG A 100 7.05 -0.47 -9.47
CA ARG A 100 8.16 -1.44 -9.47
C ARG A 100 7.83 -2.77 -8.82
N LEU A 101 6.72 -2.89 -8.11
CA LEU A 101 6.23 -4.17 -7.63
C LEU A 101 5.47 -4.87 -8.76
N PRO A 102 5.96 -6.01 -9.29
CA PRO A 102 5.27 -6.74 -10.35
C PRO A 102 3.92 -7.26 -9.84
N ILE A 103 2.83 -6.90 -10.51
CA ILE A 103 1.47 -7.34 -10.17
C ILE A 103 0.85 -8.05 -11.37
N GLU A 104 0.33 -9.25 -11.13
CA GLU A 104 -0.38 -10.02 -12.13
C GLU A 104 -1.87 -10.13 -11.75
N PRO A 105 -2.78 -10.11 -12.74
CA PRO A 105 -4.19 -10.35 -12.49
C PRO A 105 -4.43 -11.69 -11.76
N GLY A 106 -5.32 -11.69 -10.79
CA GLY A 106 -5.65 -12.88 -10.00
C GLY A 106 -4.85 -13.03 -8.70
N GLU A 107 -3.82 -12.21 -8.47
CA GLU A 107 -2.99 -12.27 -7.27
C GLU A 107 -3.69 -11.70 -6.03
N ARG A 108 -3.18 -12.11 -4.87
CA ARG A 108 -3.54 -11.56 -3.56
C ARG A 108 -2.47 -10.57 -3.15
N VAL A 109 -2.85 -9.31 -3.09
CA VAL A 109 -1.95 -8.19 -2.85
C VAL A 109 -2.31 -7.51 -1.53
N LEU A 110 -1.31 -7.17 -0.73
CA LEU A 110 -1.46 -6.34 0.47
C LEU A 110 -0.73 -5.02 0.27
N ASP A 111 -1.44 -3.91 0.51
CA ASP A 111 -0.84 -2.60 0.81
C ASP A 111 -0.98 -2.36 2.32
N LEU A 112 0.12 -2.50 3.06
CA LEU A 112 0.08 -2.59 4.53
C LEU A 112 -0.08 -1.23 5.21
N CYS A 113 0.39 -0.15 4.58
CA CYS A 113 0.32 1.23 5.07
C CYS A 113 -0.32 2.13 4.00
N ALA A 114 -1.53 1.79 3.56
CA ALA A 114 -2.08 2.18 2.27
C ALA A 114 -2.58 3.62 2.17
N ALA A 115 -2.99 4.23 3.27
CA ALA A 115 -3.63 5.54 3.22
C ALA A 115 -2.66 6.67 2.84
N PRO A 116 -3.11 7.61 2.01
CA PRO A 116 -4.48 7.88 1.59
C PRO A 116 -4.98 7.10 0.35
N GLY A 117 -4.17 6.20 -0.26
CA GLY A 117 -4.61 5.33 -1.34
C GLY A 117 -3.89 5.53 -2.69
N GLY A 118 -2.87 6.38 -2.75
CA GLY A 118 -2.13 6.64 -3.98
C GLY A 118 -1.51 5.38 -4.58
N LYS A 119 -0.92 4.53 -3.75
CA LYS A 119 -0.32 3.26 -4.16
C LYS A 119 -1.37 2.15 -4.28
N ALA A 120 -2.29 2.07 -3.30
CA ALA A 120 -3.38 1.09 -3.31
C ALA A 120 -4.23 1.15 -4.59
N THR A 121 -4.58 2.35 -5.07
CA THR A 121 -5.35 2.52 -6.31
C THR A 121 -4.59 2.06 -7.55
N GLU A 122 -3.27 2.18 -7.58
CA GLU A 122 -2.44 1.65 -8.66
C GLU A 122 -2.37 0.12 -8.64
N LEU A 123 -2.10 -0.46 -7.46
CA LEU A 123 -2.06 -1.91 -7.29
C LEU A 123 -3.40 -2.55 -7.69
N ASN A 124 -4.52 -1.94 -7.28
CA ASN A 124 -5.84 -2.41 -7.64
C ASN A 124 -6.11 -2.32 -9.15
N ALA A 125 -5.72 -1.23 -9.79
CA ALA A 125 -5.90 -1.07 -11.24
C ALA A 125 -5.13 -2.15 -12.04
N ARG A 126 -3.95 -2.53 -11.57
CA ARG A 126 -3.13 -3.59 -12.21
C ARG A 126 -3.67 -5.01 -12.01
N LEU A 127 -4.49 -5.25 -10.97
CA LEU A 127 -5.25 -6.49 -10.80
C LEU A 127 -6.39 -6.64 -11.81
N LYS A 128 -6.77 -5.58 -12.52
CA LYS A 128 -7.80 -5.60 -13.59
C LYS A 128 -9.11 -6.27 -13.16
N GLY A 129 -9.55 -5.99 -11.93
CA GLY A 129 -10.80 -6.53 -11.38
C GLY A 129 -10.74 -8.01 -10.97
N THR A 130 -9.57 -8.63 -10.95
CA THR A 130 -9.37 -10.03 -10.54
C THR A 130 -8.45 -10.13 -9.33
N GLY A 131 -8.44 -11.28 -8.64
CA GLY A 131 -7.67 -11.41 -7.40
C GLY A 131 -8.24 -10.58 -6.25
N LEU A 132 -7.39 -10.14 -5.34
CA LEU A 132 -7.78 -9.41 -4.14
C LEU A 132 -6.71 -8.38 -3.76
N LEU A 133 -7.11 -7.14 -3.52
CA LEU A 133 -6.31 -6.17 -2.78
C LEU A 133 -6.81 -6.07 -1.33
N VAL A 134 -5.94 -6.28 -0.35
CA VAL A 134 -6.15 -5.86 1.03
C VAL A 134 -5.39 -4.55 1.23
N ALA A 135 -6.10 -3.49 1.57
CA ALA A 135 -5.52 -2.18 1.80
C ALA A 135 -5.74 -1.77 3.26
N ASN A 136 -4.66 -1.68 4.02
CA ASN A 136 -4.70 -1.44 5.47
C ASN A 136 -4.15 -0.07 5.85
N ASP A 137 -4.71 0.51 6.88
CA ASP A 137 -4.08 1.60 7.64
C ASP A 137 -4.47 1.51 9.12
N ILE A 138 -3.49 1.69 10.01
CA ILE A 138 -3.70 1.64 11.46
C ILE A 138 -4.57 2.79 11.97
N SER A 139 -4.59 3.92 11.27
CA SER A 139 -5.40 5.09 11.62
C SER A 139 -6.80 4.99 11.01
N ASN A 140 -7.83 4.95 11.87
CA ASN A 140 -9.24 4.92 11.42
C ASN A 140 -9.60 6.12 10.52
N ALA A 141 -9.12 7.31 10.84
CA ALA A 141 -9.38 8.50 10.04
C ALA A 141 -8.73 8.38 8.63
N ARG A 142 -7.52 7.85 8.57
CA ARG A 142 -6.81 7.62 7.30
C ARG A 142 -7.42 6.47 6.50
N ALA A 143 -7.86 5.38 7.15
CA ALA A 143 -8.56 4.28 6.52
C ALA A 143 -9.88 4.72 5.86
N LYS A 144 -10.60 5.66 6.47
CA LYS A 144 -11.80 6.29 5.83
C LYS A 144 -11.46 7.10 4.59
N ALA A 145 -10.34 7.80 4.58
CA ALA A 145 -9.88 8.52 3.38
C ALA A 145 -9.44 7.55 2.27
N LEU A 146 -8.75 6.48 2.64
CA LEU A 146 -8.37 5.39 1.75
C LEU A 146 -9.60 4.74 1.09
N LEU A 147 -10.63 4.39 1.89
CA LEU A 147 -11.87 3.83 1.38
C LEU A 147 -12.52 4.75 0.34
N ARG A 148 -12.65 6.04 0.66
CA ARG A 148 -13.23 7.04 -0.23
C ARG A 148 -12.50 7.14 -1.57
N ASN A 149 -11.17 7.07 -1.56
CA ASN A 149 -10.38 7.12 -2.77
C ASN A 149 -10.53 5.85 -3.61
N LEU A 150 -10.58 4.68 -2.99
CA LEU A 150 -10.81 3.41 -3.68
C LEU A 150 -12.22 3.35 -4.30
N GLU A 151 -13.25 3.84 -3.60
CA GLU A 151 -14.61 3.99 -4.14
C GLU A 151 -14.65 4.94 -5.33
N LEU A 152 -14.02 6.11 -5.22
CA LEU A 152 -13.94 7.09 -6.30
C LEU A 152 -13.27 6.51 -7.55
N PHE A 153 -12.26 5.65 -7.37
CA PHE A 153 -11.55 4.99 -8.46
C PHE A 153 -12.33 3.84 -9.09
N GLY A 154 -13.41 3.36 -8.44
CA GLY A 154 -14.20 2.23 -8.92
C GLY A 154 -13.53 0.88 -8.68
N SER A 155 -12.79 0.78 -7.57
CA SER A 155 -12.14 -0.46 -7.16
C SER A 155 -13.20 -1.48 -6.69
N GLU A 156 -13.25 -2.67 -7.29
CA GLU A 156 -14.29 -3.67 -6.99
C GLU A 156 -13.79 -4.82 -6.10
N ASN A 157 -12.52 -5.22 -6.24
CA ASN A 157 -11.93 -6.37 -5.57
C ASN A 157 -10.98 -5.96 -4.42
N VAL A 158 -11.48 -5.10 -3.53
CA VAL A 158 -10.71 -4.53 -2.42
C VAL A 158 -11.36 -4.80 -1.09
N LEU A 159 -10.54 -5.20 -0.12
CA LEU A 159 -10.85 -5.23 1.29
C LEU A 159 -10.06 -4.12 2.01
N VAL A 160 -10.75 -3.14 2.58
CA VAL A 160 -10.11 -2.12 3.42
C VAL A 160 -10.14 -2.57 4.86
N THR A 161 -8.98 -2.54 5.52
CA THR A 161 -8.82 -2.91 6.93
C THR A 161 -8.29 -1.73 7.74
N ASN A 162 -8.65 -1.70 9.03
CA ASN A 162 -8.11 -0.75 9.99
C ASN A 162 -7.54 -1.55 11.18
N GLU A 163 -6.33 -2.07 10.99
CA GLU A 163 -5.73 -3.02 11.92
C GLU A 163 -4.22 -2.79 12.06
N THR A 164 -3.65 -3.32 13.14
CA THR A 164 -2.20 -3.38 13.32
C THR A 164 -1.58 -4.43 12.37
N PRO A 165 -0.32 -4.27 11.95
CA PRO A 165 0.37 -5.31 11.16
C PRO A 165 0.36 -6.68 11.84
N ALA A 166 0.58 -6.73 13.17
CA ALA A 166 0.55 -7.98 13.94
C ALA A 166 -0.83 -8.64 13.89
N GLY A 167 -1.93 -7.88 14.09
CA GLY A 167 -3.29 -8.40 14.00
C GLY A 167 -3.62 -8.96 12.61
N LEU A 168 -3.13 -8.31 11.55
CA LEU A 168 -3.27 -8.86 10.19
C LEU A 168 -2.43 -10.13 9.99
N ALA A 169 -1.23 -10.20 10.56
CA ALA A 169 -0.36 -11.37 10.44
C ALA A 169 -0.99 -12.62 11.09
N ASP A 170 -1.74 -12.44 12.15
CA ASP A 170 -2.49 -13.55 12.78
C ASP A 170 -3.62 -14.09 11.89
N VAL A 171 -4.19 -13.22 11.05
CA VAL A 171 -5.33 -13.58 10.16
C VAL A 171 -4.85 -14.12 8.82
N PHE A 172 -3.75 -13.58 8.27
CA PHE A 172 -3.28 -13.85 6.92
C PHE A 172 -1.89 -14.50 6.84
N PRO A 173 -1.55 -15.54 7.63
CA PRO A 173 -0.21 -16.14 7.57
C PRO A 173 0.04 -16.77 6.19
N GLY A 174 1.14 -16.36 5.53
CA GLY A 174 1.54 -16.89 4.22
C GLY A 174 0.48 -16.74 3.13
N PHE A 175 -0.31 -15.68 3.17
CA PHE A 175 -1.50 -15.52 2.32
C PHE A 175 -1.23 -14.74 1.04
N PHE A 176 -0.37 -13.71 1.07
CA PHE A 176 -0.23 -12.77 -0.04
C PHE A 176 0.86 -13.17 -1.03
N ASP A 177 0.57 -13.00 -2.31
CA ASP A 177 1.54 -13.09 -3.40
C ASP A 177 2.49 -11.91 -3.42
N LYS A 178 1.93 -10.73 -3.17
CA LYS A 178 2.64 -9.46 -3.20
C LYS A 178 2.28 -8.63 -1.97
N ILE A 179 3.28 -7.99 -1.39
CA ILE A 179 3.09 -7.04 -0.29
C ILE A 179 3.84 -5.76 -0.62
N LEU A 180 3.15 -4.63 -0.50
CA LEU A 180 3.75 -3.30 -0.47
C LEU A 180 3.78 -2.82 0.98
N VAL A 181 4.97 -2.46 1.45
CA VAL A 181 5.20 -1.77 2.73
C VAL A 181 5.79 -0.40 2.41
N ASP A 182 4.92 0.56 2.09
CA ASP A 182 5.32 1.97 2.03
C ASP A 182 5.28 2.52 3.45
N ALA A 183 6.40 2.37 4.15
CA ALA A 183 6.45 2.47 5.59
C ALA A 183 6.33 3.91 6.12
N PRO A 184 5.71 4.11 7.29
CA PRO A 184 5.85 5.37 8.00
C PRO A 184 7.34 5.62 8.26
N CYS A 185 7.81 6.84 7.99
CA CYS A 185 9.22 7.21 8.04
C CYS A 185 9.43 8.64 8.51
N SER A 186 10.69 9.05 8.72
CA SER A 186 11.05 10.41 9.12
C SER A 186 10.76 11.46 8.03
N GLY A 187 10.57 11.06 6.78
CA GLY A 187 10.08 11.89 5.70
C GLY A 187 11.08 12.90 5.13
N GLU A 188 12.37 12.70 5.32
CA GLU A 188 13.44 13.65 4.91
C GLU A 188 13.43 13.97 3.41
N GLY A 189 13.00 13.01 2.59
CA GLY A 189 12.84 13.21 1.14
C GLY A 189 11.72 14.18 0.77
N MET A 190 10.83 14.52 1.73
CA MET A 190 9.71 15.44 1.50
C MET A 190 10.01 16.89 1.90
N PHE A 191 11.19 17.20 2.41
CA PHE A 191 11.55 18.52 2.94
C PHE A 191 11.49 19.64 1.91
N ARG A 192 11.51 19.33 0.63
CA ARG A 192 11.32 20.32 -0.45
C ARG A 192 9.85 20.68 -0.64
N LYS A 193 8.96 19.73 -0.38
CA LYS A 193 7.52 19.84 -0.66
C LYS A 193 6.68 20.18 0.57
N ASP A 194 7.06 19.69 1.75
CA ASP A 194 6.23 19.73 2.97
C ASP A 194 7.01 20.32 4.15
N GLU A 195 6.78 21.61 4.42
CA GLU A 195 7.40 22.32 5.54
C GLU A 195 6.96 21.78 6.90
N ALA A 196 5.76 21.17 7.00
CA ALA A 196 5.29 20.59 8.25
C ALA A 196 6.15 19.39 8.67
N VAL A 197 6.70 18.64 7.74
CA VAL A 197 7.64 17.54 8.03
C VAL A 197 8.95 18.09 8.61
N ILE A 198 9.45 19.21 8.11
CA ILE A 198 10.65 19.88 8.64
C ILE A 198 10.44 20.25 10.11
N GLY A 199 9.31 20.88 10.43
CA GLY A 199 8.98 21.34 11.78
C GLY A 199 8.84 20.23 12.81
N THR A 200 8.64 18.99 12.36
CA THR A 200 8.51 17.82 13.26
C THR A 200 9.75 16.94 13.31
N TRP A 201 10.75 17.22 12.49
CA TRP A 201 11.96 16.43 12.41
C TRP A 201 12.93 16.71 13.56
N THR A 202 13.49 15.67 14.15
CA THR A 202 14.59 15.72 15.14
C THR A 202 15.66 14.67 14.77
N PRO A 203 16.90 14.79 15.27
CA PRO A 203 17.95 13.80 15.00
C PRO A 203 17.60 12.35 15.43
N GLU A 204 16.75 12.18 16.44
CA GLU A 204 16.33 10.88 16.99
C GLU A 204 15.17 10.25 16.20
N ARG A 205 14.50 11.04 15.38
CA ARG A 205 13.31 10.60 14.65
C ARG A 205 13.59 9.44 13.67
N PRO A 206 14.70 9.41 12.93
CA PRO A 206 15.06 8.27 12.09
C PRO A 206 15.19 6.95 12.86
N ASP A 207 15.77 6.96 14.05
CA ASP A 207 15.93 5.74 14.87
C ASP A 207 14.58 5.22 15.35
N PHE A 208 13.69 6.12 15.79
CA PHE A 208 12.32 5.76 16.16
C PHE A 208 11.57 5.07 15.01
N PHE A 209 11.66 5.63 13.80
CA PHE A 209 10.98 5.04 12.64
C PHE A 209 11.66 3.75 12.18
N ALA A 210 12.98 3.63 12.28
CA ALA A 210 13.69 2.40 11.96
C ALA A 210 13.21 1.22 12.82
N ASP A 211 13.01 1.43 14.12
CA ASP A 211 12.47 0.41 15.02
C ASP A 211 11.05 0.02 14.63
N LEU A 212 10.17 1.00 14.37
CA LEU A 212 8.81 0.75 13.91
C LEU A 212 8.77 -0.01 12.56
N GLN A 213 9.65 0.34 11.62
CA GLN A 213 9.75 -0.31 10.32
C GLN A 213 10.18 -1.77 10.43
N ARG A 214 11.09 -2.09 11.36
CA ARG A 214 11.50 -3.47 11.64
C ARG A 214 10.35 -4.31 12.17
N GLU A 215 9.50 -3.76 13.04
CA GLU A 215 8.29 -4.43 13.51
C GLU A 215 7.29 -4.68 12.36
N ILE A 216 6.97 -3.64 11.60
CA ILE A 216 6.03 -3.72 10.47
C ILE A 216 6.49 -4.72 9.41
N THR A 217 7.77 -4.69 9.03
CA THR A 217 8.31 -5.58 8.01
C THR A 217 8.42 -7.02 8.49
N SER A 218 8.70 -7.25 9.78
CA SER A 218 8.69 -8.59 10.38
C SER A 218 7.30 -9.24 10.29
N ASP A 219 6.24 -8.48 10.53
CA ASP A 219 4.88 -8.97 10.37
C ASP A 219 4.51 -9.17 8.89
N ALA A 220 4.98 -8.30 7.99
CA ALA A 220 4.81 -8.47 6.55
C ALA A 220 5.43 -9.79 6.03
N VAL A 221 6.63 -10.15 6.49
CA VAL A 221 7.29 -11.42 6.12
C VAL A 221 6.44 -12.64 6.52
N LYS A 222 5.74 -12.59 7.66
CA LYS A 222 4.83 -13.68 8.10
C LYS A 222 3.63 -13.84 7.16
N MET A 223 3.15 -12.74 6.59
CA MET A 223 2.00 -12.72 5.68
C MET A 223 2.35 -13.07 4.24
N LEU A 224 3.62 -12.93 3.85
CA LEU A 224 4.09 -13.24 2.51
C LEU A 224 4.21 -14.75 2.32
N ARG A 225 3.64 -15.28 1.23
CA ARG A 225 3.77 -16.69 0.90
C ARG A 225 5.16 -17.01 0.33
N PRO A 226 5.61 -18.27 0.36
CA PRO A 226 6.81 -18.70 -0.36
C PRO A 226 6.71 -18.34 -1.85
N GLY A 227 7.78 -17.85 -2.46
CA GLY A 227 7.81 -17.35 -3.84
C GLY A 227 7.22 -15.95 -4.03
N GLY A 228 6.57 -15.40 -3.01
CA GLY A 228 5.97 -14.05 -3.07
C GLY A 228 7.02 -12.93 -3.04
N LEU A 229 6.59 -11.73 -3.45
CA LEU A 229 7.43 -10.53 -3.49
C LEU A 229 6.95 -9.48 -2.50
N MET A 230 7.91 -8.82 -1.84
CA MET A 230 7.63 -7.69 -0.95
C MET A 230 8.44 -6.47 -1.40
N MET A 231 7.73 -5.37 -1.68
CA MET A 231 8.34 -4.06 -1.88
C MET A 231 8.35 -3.30 -0.56
N TYR A 232 9.53 -2.96 -0.08
CA TYR A 232 9.74 -2.02 1.01
C TYR A 232 10.10 -0.66 0.44
N SER A 233 9.46 0.40 0.93
CA SER A 233 9.76 1.76 0.50
C SER A 233 9.61 2.77 1.63
N THR A 234 10.39 3.85 1.53
CA THR A 234 10.31 5.04 2.39
C THR A 234 10.45 6.30 1.56
N CYS A 235 10.03 7.43 2.10
CA CYS A 235 10.34 8.76 1.55
C CYS A 235 11.38 9.49 2.41
N THR A 236 12.38 8.79 2.92
CA THR A 236 13.47 9.36 3.72
C THR A 236 14.84 9.08 3.08
N PHE A 237 15.87 9.74 3.59
CA PHE A 237 17.28 9.50 3.22
C PHE A 237 18.07 8.83 4.35
N ALA A 238 17.46 8.61 5.50
CA ALA A 238 18.14 8.10 6.68
C ALA A 238 18.60 6.65 6.48
N PRO A 239 19.91 6.34 6.53
CA PRO A 239 20.42 4.98 6.37
C PRO A 239 19.81 3.97 7.35
N GLN A 240 19.51 4.39 8.59
CA GLN A 240 18.90 3.53 9.61
C GLN A 240 17.55 2.97 9.17
N GLU A 241 16.77 3.80 8.46
CA GLU A 241 15.43 3.47 7.98
C GLU A 241 15.47 2.73 6.64
N ASP A 242 16.50 2.94 5.85
CA ASP A 242 16.67 2.40 4.50
C ASP A 242 17.53 1.13 4.51
N GLU A 243 18.83 1.23 4.27
CA GLU A 243 19.74 0.07 4.26
C GLU A 243 19.79 -0.65 5.61
N GLY A 244 19.59 0.07 6.71
CA GLY A 244 19.54 -0.51 8.05
C GLY A 244 18.35 -1.45 8.24
N THR A 245 17.17 -1.08 7.76
CA THR A 245 15.98 -1.96 7.78
C THR A 245 16.15 -3.15 6.82
N VAL A 246 16.74 -2.92 5.65
CA VAL A 246 17.06 -4.00 4.70
C VAL A 246 18.05 -4.98 5.33
N SER A 247 19.12 -4.50 5.97
CA SER A 247 20.10 -5.33 6.69
C SER A 247 19.45 -6.17 7.78
N PHE A 248 18.58 -5.55 8.57
CA PHE A 248 17.80 -6.25 9.59
C PHE A 248 16.98 -7.41 9.00
N LEU A 249 16.32 -7.18 7.87
CA LEU A 249 15.52 -8.22 7.21
C LEU A 249 16.40 -9.38 6.71
N LEU A 250 17.53 -9.09 6.07
CA LEU A 250 18.44 -10.11 5.56
C LEU A 250 19.08 -10.94 6.70
N GLU A 251 19.37 -10.33 7.84
CA GLU A 251 19.96 -11.00 9.00
C GLU A 251 18.97 -11.86 9.78
N ASN A 252 17.73 -11.42 9.92
CA ASN A 252 16.73 -12.07 10.77
C ASN A 252 15.77 -13.01 10.02
N PHE A 253 15.68 -12.88 8.69
CA PHE A 253 14.80 -13.68 7.85
C PHE A 253 15.60 -14.31 6.69
N PRO A 254 16.31 -15.42 6.91
CA PRO A 254 17.16 -16.04 5.89
C PRO A 254 16.38 -16.56 4.68
N GLU A 255 15.07 -16.68 4.79
CA GLU A 255 14.17 -16.97 3.68
C GLU A 255 13.94 -15.76 2.75
N MET A 256 14.31 -14.55 3.15
CA MET A 256 14.19 -13.35 2.31
C MET A 256 15.48 -13.11 1.53
N GLU A 257 15.35 -12.71 0.29
CA GLU A 257 16.47 -12.31 -0.57
C GLU A 257 16.11 -11.06 -1.37
N LEU A 258 17.08 -10.19 -1.63
CA LEU A 258 16.90 -9.02 -2.48
C LEU A 258 16.89 -9.42 -3.97
N ILE A 259 15.98 -8.80 -4.71
CA ILE A 259 15.90 -8.93 -6.17
C ILE A 259 16.23 -7.57 -6.79
N GLU A 260 17.02 -7.62 -7.86
CA GLU A 260 17.28 -6.43 -8.66
C GLU A 260 16.01 -5.97 -9.36
N MET A 261 15.73 -4.67 -9.24
CA MET A 261 14.62 -4.01 -9.96
C MET A 261 15.11 -3.51 -11.31
N GLU A 262 14.22 -3.46 -12.28
CA GLU A 262 14.50 -2.76 -13.54
C GLU A 262 14.93 -1.32 -13.24
N GLY A 263 16.14 -0.99 -13.70
CA GLY A 263 16.75 0.32 -13.50
C GLY A 263 16.09 1.41 -14.35
N TYR A 264 16.21 2.62 -13.88
CA TYR A 264 15.82 3.82 -14.61
C TYR A 264 16.95 4.87 -14.52
N GLU A 265 17.13 5.67 -15.56
CA GLU A 265 18.10 6.77 -15.54
C GLU A 265 17.79 7.71 -14.37
N GLY A 266 18.79 7.95 -13.52
CA GLY A 266 18.66 8.74 -12.29
C GLY A 266 18.42 7.88 -11.03
N PHE A 267 18.12 6.58 -11.14
CA PHE A 267 18.14 5.69 -9.99
C PHE A 267 19.60 5.49 -9.52
N SER A 268 19.81 5.66 -8.22
CA SER A 268 21.08 5.31 -7.58
C SER A 268 20.95 3.98 -6.86
N LYS A 269 22.03 3.24 -6.80
CA LYS A 269 22.10 1.99 -6.01
C LYS A 269 22.09 2.31 -4.52
N GLY A 270 21.56 1.38 -3.71
CA GLY A 270 21.77 1.39 -2.27
C GLY A 270 23.26 1.22 -1.94
N ASN A 271 23.65 1.70 -0.78
CA ASN A 271 25.04 1.68 -0.35
C ASN A 271 25.25 0.64 0.77
N PRO A 272 25.97 -0.46 0.52
CA PRO A 272 26.26 -1.48 1.54
C PRO A 272 26.88 -0.93 2.83
N VAL A 273 27.70 0.13 2.74
CA VAL A 273 28.36 0.76 3.90
C VAL A 273 27.35 1.43 4.84
N TRP A 274 26.19 1.83 4.34
CA TRP A 274 25.12 2.40 5.15
C TRP A 274 24.23 1.35 5.82
N GLY A 275 24.42 0.09 5.47
CA GLY A 275 23.85 -1.08 6.12
C GLY A 275 24.91 -1.91 6.83
N ASN A 276 24.79 -3.22 6.74
CA ASN A 276 25.72 -4.19 7.37
C ASN A 276 26.91 -4.59 6.48
N GLY A 277 27.08 -3.96 5.34
CA GLY A 277 28.15 -4.25 4.38
C GLY A 277 27.82 -5.37 3.38
N ASP A 278 26.61 -5.93 3.40
CA ASP A 278 26.19 -6.94 2.43
C ASP A 278 26.12 -6.35 1.02
N PRO A 279 26.89 -6.87 0.04
CA PRO A 279 26.90 -6.36 -1.33
C PRO A 279 25.53 -6.47 -2.02
N GLU A 280 24.64 -7.37 -1.57
CA GLU A 280 23.28 -7.49 -2.10
C GLU A 280 22.47 -6.19 -1.95
N ILE A 281 22.81 -5.33 -0.99
CA ILE A 281 22.20 -4.02 -0.77
C ILE A 281 22.28 -3.11 -2.01
N GLU A 282 23.28 -3.31 -2.88
CA GLU A 282 23.37 -2.59 -4.16
C GLU A 282 22.16 -2.84 -5.09
N LYS A 283 21.38 -3.90 -4.85
CA LYS A 283 20.12 -4.14 -5.59
C LYS A 283 18.98 -3.21 -5.20
N THR A 284 19.11 -2.51 -4.08
CA THR A 284 18.14 -1.50 -3.66
C THR A 284 18.32 -0.20 -4.43
N VAL A 285 17.31 0.66 -4.40
CA VAL A 285 17.30 1.91 -5.17
C VAL A 285 17.12 3.10 -4.26
N ARG A 286 17.97 4.11 -4.45
CA ARG A 286 17.83 5.46 -3.89
C ARG A 286 17.45 6.43 -4.96
N ILE A 287 16.45 7.24 -4.69
CA ILE A 287 15.97 8.32 -5.56
C ILE A 287 16.32 9.64 -4.90
N TRP A 288 17.12 10.45 -5.62
CA TRP A 288 17.62 11.74 -5.16
C TRP A 288 17.04 12.87 -5.98
N PRO A 289 16.57 13.97 -5.36
CA PRO A 289 15.94 15.09 -6.08
C PRO A 289 16.88 15.85 -7.02
N HIS A 290 18.20 15.74 -6.83
CA HIS A 290 19.20 16.33 -7.73
C HIS A 290 19.56 15.45 -8.94
N LYS A 291 19.07 14.21 -8.98
CA LYS A 291 19.26 13.24 -10.08
C LYS A 291 18.00 12.97 -10.89
N MET A 292 16.83 13.25 -10.30
CA MET A 292 15.53 12.98 -10.91
C MET A 292 14.55 14.10 -10.67
N ASN A 293 13.59 14.27 -11.58
CA ASN A 293 12.49 15.23 -11.42
C ASN A 293 11.42 14.67 -10.46
N GLY A 294 11.73 14.60 -9.19
CA GLY A 294 10.87 14.11 -8.12
C GLY A 294 11.48 14.43 -6.76
N GLU A 295 10.80 13.96 -5.72
CA GLU A 295 11.27 14.04 -4.34
C GLU A 295 12.12 12.80 -3.98
N GLY A 296 12.55 12.67 -2.71
CA GLY A 296 13.35 11.53 -2.28
C GLY A 296 12.54 10.27 -2.03
N HIS A 297 13.09 9.12 -2.43
CA HIS A 297 12.52 7.79 -2.13
C HIS A 297 13.61 6.74 -1.98
N TYR A 298 13.27 5.67 -1.28
CA TYR A 298 14.06 4.44 -1.18
C TYR A 298 13.20 3.23 -1.51
N LEU A 299 13.75 2.25 -2.25
CA LEU A 299 13.05 1.06 -2.69
C LEU A 299 13.92 -0.18 -2.46
N ALA A 300 13.33 -1.23 -1.91
CA ALA A 300 13.95 -2.55 -1.79
C ALA A 300 12.92 -3.63 -2.15
N LEU A 301 13.21 -4.42 -3.18
CA LEU A 301 12.36 -5.53 -3.60
C LEU A 301 12.93 -6.84 -3.07
N PHE A 302 12.13 -7.53 -2.28
CA PHE A 302 12.46 -8.83 -1.71
C PHE A 302 11.63 -9.94 -2.35
N ARG A 303 12.21 -11.13 -2.39
CA ARG A 303 11.51 -12.38 -2.64
C ARG A 303 11.62 -13.29 -1.42
N LYS A 304 10.53 -13.95 -1.04
CA LYS A 304 10.56 -15.04 -0.07
C LYS A 304 10.89 -16.34 -0.78
N LYS A 305 12.01 -16.98 -0.40
CA LYS A 305 12.44 -18.24 -0.98
C LYS A 305 11.39 -19.34 -0.81
N GLY A 306 11.39 -20.32 -1.70
CA GLY A 306 10.46 -21.44 -1.74
C GLY A 306 9.52 -21.38 -2.94
N GLU A 307 8.85 -22.48 -3.18
CA GLU A 307 7.86 -22.59 -4.25
C GLU A 307 6.48 -22.14 -3.76
N ALA A 308 5.79 -21.40 -4.60
CA ALA A 308 4.41 -21.03 -4.37
C ALA A 308 3.55 -22.31 -4.42
N ILE A 309 2.99 -22.70 -3.28
CA ILE A 309 2.02 -23.79 -3.24
C ILE A 309 0.78 -23.31 -4.01
N PRO A 310 0.34 -24.04 -5.06
CA PRO A 310 -0.90 -23.71 -5.74
C PRO A 310 -2.04 -23.62 -4.72
N TYR A 311 -2.95 -22.68 -4.91
CA TYR A 311 -4.12 -22.58 -4.05
C TYR A 311 -4.90 -23.90 -4.14
N GLU A 312 -4.96 -24.67 -3.04
CA GLU A 312 -5.78 -25.88 -2.98
C GLU A 312 -7.23 -25.51 -3.21
N THR A 313 -7.76 -25.92 -4.34
CA THR A 313 -9.20 -25.88 -4.65
C THR A 313 -9.88 -27.15 -4.08
N GLU A 314 -9.57 -27.54 -2.85
CA GLU A 314 -10.28 -28.66 -2.24
C GLU A 314 -11.67 -28.19 -1.80
N GLU A 315 -12.67 -28.59 -2.56
CA GLU A 315 -14.03 -28.76 -2.06
C GLU A 315 -14.03 -29.89 -1.01
N LYS A 316 -13.70 -29.58 0.24
CA LYS A 316 -13.96 -30.50 1.33
C LYS A 316 -15.47 -30.53 1.56
N PRO A 317 -16.14 -31.68 1.47
CA PRO A 317 -17.56 -31.80 1.84
C PRO A 317 -17.70 -31.34 3.29
N ILE A 318 -18.62 -30.42 3.55
CA ILE A 318 -18.93 -29.95 4.90
C ILE A 318 -19.49 -31.14 5.69
N GLU A 319 -18.65 -31.77 6.51
CA GLU A 319 -19.14 -32.73 7.50
C GLU A 319 -20.03 -31.99 8.50
N LYS A 320 -21.31 -32.26 8.46
CA LYS A 320 -22.31 -31.79 9.44
C LYS A 320 -21.96 -32.36 10.80
N LYS A 321 -21.15 -31.67 11.59
CA LYS A 321 -20.97 -32.01 13.02
C LYS A 321 -22.24 -31.66 13.77
N ASN A 322 -23.01 -32.71 14.14
CA ASN A 322 -24.12 -32.63 15.08
C ASN A 322 -23.65 -32.04 16.42
N LYS A 323 -23.86 -30.74 16.64
CA LYS A 323 -23.65 -30.12 17.95
C LYS A 323 -24.72 -30.57 18.94
N LYS A 324 -24.38 -31.47 19.84
CA LYS A 324 -25.13 -31.66 21.07
C LYS A 324 -25.11 -30.37 21.89
N GLN A 325 -26.29 -29.78 22.06
CA GLN A 325 -26.49 -28.60 22.93
C GLN A 325 -26.03 -28.93 24.37
N LYS A 326 -25.01 -28.25 24.85
CA LYS A 326 -24.71 -28.10 26.26
C LYS A 326 -25.22 -26.75 26.73
N ASN A 327 -26.28 -26.73 27.52
CA ASN A 327 -26.78 -25.58 28.25
C ASN A 327 -25.67 -24.95 29.10
N ARG A 328 -25.21 -23.75 28.73
CA ARG A 328 -24.45 -22.85 29.62
C ARG A 328 -25.28 -21.60 29.89
N LYS A 329 -25.48 -21.29 31.17
CA LYS A 329 -26.18 -20.11 31.66
C LYS A 329 -25.57 -18.83 31.06
N LYS A 330 -26.46 -18.02 30.47
CA LYS A 330 -26.14 -16.69 29.92
C LYS A 330 -25.92 -15.70 31.05
N ASP A 331 -24.74 -15.08 31.05
CA ASP A 331 -24.56 -13.78 31.69
C ASP A 331 -25.15 -12.70 30.76
N ARG A 332 -26.00 -11.83 31.31
CA ARG A 332 -26.69 -10.77 30.57
C ARG A 332 -25.79 -9.57 30.41
N GLY A 333 -24.95 -9.56 29.36
CA GLY A 333 -24.44 -8.32 28.77
C GLY A 333 -25.46 -7.80 27.76
N THR A 334 -25.68 -6.48 27.70
CA THR A 334 -26.59 -5.80 26.77
C THR A 334 -26.18 -6.07 25.32
N GLU A 335 -26.84 -7.03 24.67
CA GLU A 335 -26.71 -7.29 23.24
C GLU A 335 -27.29 -6.09 22.45
N ALA A 336 -26.52 -5.58 21.49
CA ALA A 336 -27.04 -4.62 20.53
C ALA A 336 -28.19 -5.25 19.74
N PRO A 337 -29.24 -4.50 19.36
CA PRO A 337 -30.35 -5.03 18.60
C PRO A 337 -29.88 -5.62 17.27
N GLY A 338 -30.28 -6.82 16.95
CA GLY A 338 -29.99 -7.49 15.69
C GLY A 338 -30.58 -6.73 14.49
N PRO A 339 -30.14 -7.06 13.24
CA PRO A 339 -30.55 -6.33 12.05
C PRO A 339 -32.08 -6.32 11.90
N SER A 340 -32.62 -5.17 11.52
CA SER A 340 -34.05 -4.95 11.27
C SER A 340 -34.56 -5.82 10.11
N LYS A 341 -35.88 -5.98 10.02
CA LYS A 341 -36.50 -6.73 8.92
C LYS A 341 -36.17 -6.12 7.54
N ALA A 342 -36.03 -4.79 7.47
CA ALA A 342 -35.65 -4.08 6.25
C ALA A 342 -34.20 -4.36 5.85
N GLU A 343 -33.26 -4.35 6.81
CA GLU A 343 -31.84 -4.69 6.55
C GLU A 343 -31.65 -6.13 6.10
N LYS A 344 -32.41 -7.08 6.71
CA LYS A 344 -32.42 -8.49 6.25
C LYS A 344 -32.93 -8.63 4.84
N GLN A 345 -33.95 -7.86 4.46
CA GLN A 345 -34.49 -7.87 3.10
C GLN A 345 -33.47 -7.31 2.09
N ILE A 346 -32.82 -6.21 2.40
CA ILE A 346 -31.77 -5.63 1.55
C ILE A 346 -30.62 -6.63 1.35
N LEU A 347 -30.19 -7.29 2.42
CA LEU A 347 -29.17 -8.33 2.34
C LEU A 347 -29.61 -9.52 1.48
N SER A 348 -30.86 -9.98 1.65
CA SER A 348 -31.43 -11.07 0.85
C SER A 348 -31.49 -10.72 -0.63
N ASP A 349 -31.97 -9.51 -0.96
CA ASP A 349 -32.04 -9.02 -2.34
C ASP A 349 -30.66 -8.84 -2.98
N PHE A 350 -29.67 -8.42 -2.19
CA PHE A 350 -28.27 -8.36 -2.61
C PHE A 350 -27.71 -9.74 -2.91
N LEU A 351 -27.86 -10.68 -1.98
CA LEU A 351 -27.35 -12.04 -2.14
C LEU A 351 -28.01 -12.80 -3.29
N SER A 352 -29.30 -12.54 -3.57
CA SER A 352 -30.02 -13.15 -4.69
C SER A 352 -29.49 -12.72 -6.07
N ARG A 353 -28.77 -11.60 -6.13
CA ARG A 353 -28.12 -11.08 -7.36
C ARG A 353 -26.71 -11.64 -7.57
N MET A 354 -26.17 -12.34 -6.59
CA MET A 354 -24.84 -12.98 -6.69
C MET A 354 -24.94 -14.30 -7.43
N THR A 355 -24.01 -14.57 -8.33
CA THR A 355 -23.96 -15.77 -9.17
C THR A 355 -23.48 -17.01 -8.41
N ALA A 356 -23.02 -16.86 -7.16
CA ALA A 356 -22.59 -17.95 -6.30
C ALA A 356 -23.46 -18.02 -5.03
N PRO A 357 -23.98 -19.19 -4.64
CA PRO A 357 -24.75 -19.33 -3.42
C PRO A 357 -23.85 -19.17 -2.19
N ILE A 358 -24.07 -18.09 -1.43
CA ILE A 358 -23.52 -17.95 -0.08
C ILE A 358 -24.61 -18.42 0.89
N PRO A 359 -24.36 -19.38 1.79
CA PRO A 359 -25.34 -19.78 2.79
C PRO A 359 -25.64 -18.61 3.73
N VAL A 360 -26.83 -18.01 3.57
CA VAL A 360 -27.27 -16.83 4.36
C VAL A 360 -27.36 -17.13 5.86
N GLU A 361 -27.52 -18.39 6.22
CA GLU A 361 -27.66 -18.88 7.60
C GLU A 361 -26.36 -18.74 8.42
N GLU A 362 -25.22 -18.54 7.76
CA GLU A 362 -23.91 -18.40 8.40
C GLU A 362 -23.43 -16.95 8.50
N LEU A 363 -24.19 -15.98 7.92
CA LEU A 363 -23.88 -14.56 7.97
C LEU A 363 -24.54 -13.90 9.20
N GLU A 364 -23.82 -13.88 10.34
CA GLU A 364 -24.21 -13.01 11.45
C GLU A 364 -23.83 -11.54 11.11
N VAL A 365 -24.79 -10.77 10.61
CA VAL A 365 -24.63 -9.31 10.44
C VAL A 365 -24.93 -8.65 11.78
N HIS A 366 -23.91 -8.16 12.44
CA HIS A 366 -24.10 -7.28 13.60
C HIS A 366 -24.39 -5.85 13.12
N SER A 367 -25.44 -5.25 13.64
CA SER A 367 -25.79 -3.85 13.42
C SER A 367 -24.63 -2.98 13.90
N SER A 368 -24.06 -2.22 13.01
CA SER A 368 -22.90 -1.36 13.11
C SER A 368 -21.56 -1.98 12.62
N GLN A 369 -21.45 -2.22 11.32
CA GLN A 369 -20.18 -2.29 10.59
C GLN A 369 -19.18 -3.40 10.98
N GLN A 370 -19.58 -4.50 11.59
CA GLN A 370 -18.69 -5.63 11.91
C GLN A 370 -19.16 -6.91 11.21
N ILE A 371 -18.40 -7.34 10.21
CA ILE A 371 -18.52 -8.71 9.66
C ILE A 371 -17.44 -9.54 10.38
N ARG A 372 -17.86 -10.63 11.05
CA ARG A 372 -16.94 -11.49 11.82
C ARG A 372 -15.99 -12.28 10.92
N LEU A 373 -14.84 -12.69 11.50
CA LEU A 373 -13.75 -13.48 10.91
C LEU A 373 -14.17 -14.72 10.09
N GLN A 374 -15.37 -15.28 10.31
CA GLN A 374 -15.88 -16.42 9.54
C GLN A 374 -16.00 -16.16 8.04
N LEU A 375 -16.23 -14.90 7.64
CA LEU A 375 -16.23 -14.52 6.21
C LEU A 375 -14.82 -14.62 5.60
N LEU A 376 -13.79 -14.31 6.39
CA LEU A 376 -12.38 -14.38 5.94
C LEU A 376 -11.93 -15.85 5.78
N GLU A 377 -12.38 -16.76 6.61
CA GLU A 377 -12.14 -18.20 6.41
C GLU A 377 -12.82 -18.71 5.15
N GLN A 378 -14.03 -18.24 4.83
CA GLN A 378 -14.71 -18.57 3.58
C GLN A 378 -14.07 -17.90 2.36
N LEU A 379 -13.62 -16.64 2.47
CA LEU A 379 -12.85 -15.97 1.43
C LEU A 379 -11.51 -16.66 1.12
N ARG A 380 -10.93 -17.37 2.10
CA ARG A 380 -9.73 -18.20 1.92
C ARG A 380 -9.92 -19.33 0.88
N TRP A 381 -11.16 -19.72 0.61
CA TRP A 381 -11.53 -20.86 -0.24
C TRP A 381 -12.18 -20.48 -1.58
N MET A 382 -12.28 -19.17 -1.92
CA MET A 382 -13.02 -18.68 -3.09
C MET A 382 -12.19 -18.17 -4.29
N PRO A 383 -11.11 -18.85 -4.78
CA PRO A 383 -10.33 -18.33 -5.93
C PRO A 383 -10.99 -18.50 -7.29
N ARG A 384 -12.12 -19.20 -7.42
CA ARG A 384 -12.71 -19.53 -8.73
C ARG A 384 -14.20 -19.23 -8.92
N LEU A 385 -14.92 -18.75 -7.91
CA LEU A 385 -16.39 -18.60 -7.98
C LEU A 385 -16.87 -17.16 -8.18
N PHE A 386 -16.00 -16.18 -8.12
CA PHE A 386 -16.39 -14.79 -8.33
C PHE A 386 -15.84 -14.24 -9.65
N SER A 387 -16.69 -14.13 -10.65
CA SER A 387 -16.58 -13.01 -11.56
C SER A 387 -17.02 -11.78 -10.74
N TRP A 388 -16.06 -11.07 -10.16
CA TRP A 388 -16.26 -9.91 -9.28
C TRP A 388 -16.87 -8.70 -9.99
N GLN A 389 -17.58 -8.90 -11.08
CA GLN A 389 -18.05 -7.86 -11.97
C GLN A 389 -19.07 -6.89 -11.36
N ARG A 390 -19.50 -7.04 -10.10
CA ARG A 390 -20.49 -6.12 -9.49
C ARG A 390 -20.54 -6.11 -7.96
N LEU A 391 -19.42 -6.12 -7.24
CA LEU A 391 -19.43 -5.77 -5.82
C LEU A 391 -19.09 -4.29 -5.63
N SER A 392 -20.08 -3.42 -5.76
CA SER A 392 -19.95 -1.99 -5.43
C SER A 392 -20.12 -1.71 -3.94
N MET A 393 -19.66 -2.58 -3.05
CA MET A 393 -19.64 -2.33 -1.62
C MET A 393 -18.25 -2.61 -1.06
N LEU A 394 -17.54 -1.52 -0.78
CA LEU A 394 -16.31 -1.51 0.01
C LEU A 394 -16.68 -1.45 1.50
N TYR A 395 -16.11 -2.35 2.31
CA TYR A 395 -16.31 -2.37 3.75
C TYR A 395 -15.00 -2.12 4.48
N ILE A 396 -15.04 -1.35 5.56
CA ILE A 396 -13.95 -1.28 6.54
C ILE A 396 -14.19 -2.36 7.57
N LEU A 397 -13.30 -3.36 7.61
CA LEU A 397 -13.26 -4.37 8.65
C LEU A 397 -12.32 -3.91 9.77
N ARG A 398 -12.84 -3.89 10.99
CA ARG A 398 -12.05 -3.76 12.20
C ARG A 398 -11.99 -5.12 12.86
N ILE A 399 -10.80 -5.69 12.96
CA ILE A 399 -10.54 -6.91 13.70
C ILE A 399 -10.41 -6.47 15.17
N GLN A 400 -11.25 -6.98 16.07
CA GLN A 400 -11.06 -6.77 17.51
C GLN A 400 -10.28 -7.95 18.04
N SER A 401 -9.11 -7.65 18.63
CA SER A 401 -8.28 -8.58 19.41
C SER A 401 -8.95 -8.97 20.72
#